data_c54572a99a886cb9f5d0499cd52ca466
#
_entry.id   c54572a99a886cb9f5d0499cd52ca466
#
_cell.length_a   1.000
_cell.length_b   1.000
_cell.length_c   1.000
_cell.angle_alpha   90.00
_cell.angle_beta   90.00
_cell.angle_gamma   90.00
#
_symmetry.space_group_name_H-M   'P 1'
#
loop_
_entity.id
_entity.type
_entity.pdbx_description
1 polymer ?
#
loop_
_entity_poly.entity_id
_entity_poly.type
_entity_poly.pdbx_seq_one_letter_code
_entity_poly.pdbx_strand_id
1 'polypeptide(L)'
;KWLFQRHAPLAIRADGSLFQLRWMAQMLANCSGARYTVNKERMMRVSEYSRDCLRTLRAEIGIGYEERSSGTLQLFRTQAQLDAAARDIAVLEECGVPFELLSGAEVGRAEPALARRPGKLAGGLRLPNDETGDCQLFTTRLAERARAAGVTFRFGVQVRELLRRNGHVTGVRIAGATPDAADEVLSADRYVLAFGSYSRQMAASLGLDLPVYPVKGYSLTVPL
;
A
#
# COMPACT_ATOMS: atom_id res chain seq x y z
N LYS A 1 5.01 20.99 7.66
CA LYS A 1 4.74 21.50 9.03
C LYS A 1 4.66 20.38 10.07
N TRP A 2 3.90 19.29 9.85
CA TRP A 2 3.73 18.17 10.79
C TRP A 2 4.96 17.25 10.93
N LEU A 3 5.84 17.15 9.92
CA LEU A 3 7.10 16.39 9.99
C LEU A 3 8.03 16.80 11.14
N PHE A 4 7.89 18.03 11.64
CA PHE A 4 8.69 18.56 12.74
C PHE A 4 7.95 18.52 14.10
N GLN A 5 6.79 17.90 14.17
CA GLN A 5 6.05 17.72 15.41
C GLN A 5 6.57 16.49 16.18
N ARG A 6 6.62 16.59 17.51
CA ARG A 6 7.13 15.53 18.39
C ARG A 6 6.42 14.18 18.24
N HIS A 7 5.17 14.20 17.77
CA HIS A 7 4.32 13.02 17.57
C HIS A 7 3.84 12.90 16.11
N ALA A 8 4.70 13.28 15.16
CA ALA A 8 4.39 13.08 13.74
C ALA A 8 4.21 11.59 13.43
N PRO A 9 3.23 11.24 12.59
CA PRO A 9 2.99 9.84 12.21
C PRO A 9 4.14 9.27 11.36
N LEU A 10 4.97 10.12 10.78
CA LEU A 10 6.16 9.76 10.02
C LEU A 10 7.39 10.45 10.60
N ALA A 11 8.38 9.67 11.01
CA ALA A 11 9.69 10.17 11.42
C ALA A 11 10.72 9.90 10.31
N ILE A 12 11.36 10.96 9.84
CA ILE A 12 12.46 10.84 8.86
C ILE A 12 13.77 10.90 9.63
N ARG A 13 14.56 9.84 9.56
CA ARG A 13 15.93 9.80 10.07
C ARG A 13 16.89 9.91 8.91
N ALA A 14 17.87 10.79 9.00
CA ALA A 14 18.92 10.89 8.01
C ALA A 14 19.76 9.61 8.04
N ASP A 15 19.86 8.94 6.89
CA ASP A 15 20.72 7.77 6.69
C ASP A 15 22.07 8.12 6.04
N GLY A 16 22.26 9.42 5.72
CA GLY A 16 23.48 9.94 5.09
C GLY A 16 23.63 9.60 3.61
N SER A 17 22.65 8.95 3.01
CA SER A 17 22.74 8.56 1.60
C SER A 17 22.31 9.67 0.65
N LEU A 18 23.03 9.79 -0.49
CA LEU A 18 22.61 10.66 -1.60
C LEU A 18 21.26 10.24 -2.17
N PHE A 19 20.90 8.97 -2.04
CA PHE A 19 19.61 8.48 -2.49
C PHE A 19 18.46 9.06 -1.66
N GLN A 20 18.60 9.09 -0.33
CA GLN A 20 17.59 9.70 0.54
C GLN A 20 17.41 11.19 0.21
N LEU A 21 18.51 11.92 0.02
CA LEU A 21 18.44 13.34 -0.35
C LEU A 21 17.73 13.55 -1.69
N ARG A 22 18.08 12.75 -2.70
CA ARG A 22 17.43 12.81 -4.01
C ARG A 22 15.95 12.45 -3.93
N TRP A 23 15.61 11.40 -3.17
CA TRP A 23 14.23 11.00 -2.97
C TRP A 23 13.40 12.10 -2.29
N MET A 24 13.96 12.73 -1.25
CA MET A 24 13.33 13.87 -0.57
C MET A 24 13.12 15.06 -1.50
N ALA A 25 14.11 15.39 -2.32
CA ALA A 25 13.99 16.46 -3.31
C ALA A 25 12.90 16.15 -4.35
N GLN A 26 12.83 14.92 -4.84
CA GLN A 26 11.77 14.46 -5.76
C GLN A 26 10.39 14.51 -5.08
N MET A 27 10.28 14.09 -3.83
CA MET A 27 9.04 14.18 -3.05
C MET A 27 8.57 15.63 -2.94
N LEU A 28 9.44 16.54 -2.55
CA LEU A 28 9.12 17.96 -2.46
C LEU A 28 8.71 18.57 -3.80
N ALA A 29 9.41 18.22 -4.87
CA ALA A 29 9.04 18.66 -6.22
C ALA A 29 7.64 18.20 -6.65
N ASN A 30 7.20 17.03 -6.17
CA ASN A 30 5.86 16.49 -6.44
C ASN A 30 4.76 17.11 -5.56
N CYS A 31 5.10 17.92 -4.58
CA CYS A 31 4.13 18.64 -3.74
C CYS A 31 3.59 19.92 -4.41
N SER A 32 4.01 20.25 -5.63
CA SER A 32 3.41 21.38 -6.39
C SER A 32 1.98 21.05 -6.84
N GLY A 33 1.10 22.08 -6.91
CA GLY A 33 -0.32 21.87 -7.25
C GLY A 33 -0.53 21.13 -8.56
N ALA A 34 0.18 21.52 -9.64
CA ALA A 34 0.05 20.87 -10.94
C ALA A 34 0.47 19.37 -10.92
N ARG A 35 1.58 19.05 -10.25
CA ARG A 35 2.01 17.66 -10.12
C ARG A 35 1.10 16.84 -9.20
N TYR A 36 0.58 17.48 -8.16
CA TYR A 36 -0.40 16.85 -7.27
C TYR A 36 -1.64 16.37 -8.04
N THR A 37 -2.22 17.23 -8.88
CA THR A 37 -3.39 16.86 -9.72
C THR A 37 -3.09 15.64 -10.60
N VAL A 38 -1.99 15.68 -11.36
CA VAL A 38 -1.61 14.57 -12.24
C VAL A 38 -1.36 13.27 -11.45
N ASN A 39 -0.67 13.35 -10.32
CA ASN A 39 -0.36 12.18 -9.50
C ASN A 39 -1.62 11.63 -8.83
N LYS A 40 -2.54 12.49 -8.40
CA LYS A 40 -3.85 12.11 -7.86
C LYS A 40 -4.66 11.31 -8.88
N GLU A 41 -4.81 11.82 -10.10
CA GLU A 41 -5.54 11.12 -11.17
C GLU A 41 -4.94 9.75 -11.49
N ARG A 42 -3.61 9.66 -11.54
CA ARG A 42 -2.91 8.38 -11.76
C ARG A 42 -3.16 7.39 -10.63
N MET A 43 -3.08 7.87 -9.39
CA MET A 43 -3.33 7.05 -8.21
C MET A 43 -4.78 6.55 -8.18
N MET A 44 -5.75 7.43 -8.45
CA MET A 44 -7.17 7.07 -8.48
C MET A 44 -7.45 5.99 -9.53
N ARG A 45 -6.95 6.13 -10.76
CA ARG A 45 -7.13 5.11 -11.80
C ARG A 45 -6.59 3.73 -11.38
N VAL A 46 -5.41 3.70 -10.74
CA VAL A 46 -4.82 2.43 -10.29
C VAL A 46 -5.61 1.84 -9.13
N SER A 47 -6.05 2.65 -8.17
CA SER A 47 -6.81 2.17 -7.00
C SER A 47 -8.20 1.65 -7.38
N GLU A 48 -8.91 2.35 -8.27
CA GLU A 48 -10.20 1.91 -8.79
C GLU A 48 -10.06 0.57 -9.55
N TYR A 49 -9.08 0.49 -10.45
CA TYR A 49 -8.79 -0.75 -11.17
C TYR A 49 -8.41 -1.90 -10.21
N SER A 50 -7.59 -1.62 -9.20
CA SER A 50 -7.19 -2.61 -8.20
C SER A 50 -8.38 -3.13 -7.39
N ARG A 51 -9.29 -2.21 -6.97
CA ARG A 51 -10.52 -2.59 -6.27
C ARG A 51 -11.39 -3.52 -7.12
N ASP A 52 -11.58 -3.18 -8.37
CA ASP A 52 -12.44 -3.96 -9.26
C ASP A 52 -11.82 -5.34 -9.57
N CYS A 53 -10.50 -5.40 -9.76
CA CYS A 53 -9.78 -6.67 -9.88
C CYS A 53 -9.90 -7.52 -8.61
N LEU A 54 -9.80 -6.94 -7.43
CA LEU A 54 -9.93 -7.66 -6.16
C LEU A 54 -11.33 -8.23 -5.99
N ARG A 55 -12.37 -7.45 -6.31
CA ARG A 55 -13.77 -7.89 -6.26
C ARG A 55 -14.04 -9.04 -7.24
N THR A 56 -13.56 -8.91 -8.46
CA THR A 56 -13.68 -9.95 -9.48
C THR A 56 -12.97 -11.22 -9.05
N LEU A 57 -11.72 -11.12 -8.61
CA LEU A 57 -10.95 -12.27 -8.14
C LEU A 57 -11.63 -12.96 -6.96
N ARG A 58 -12.13 -12.20 -5.98
CA ARG A 58 -12.86 -12.72 -4.83
C ARG A 58 -14.10 -13.50 -5.26
N ALA A 59 -14.87 -12.99 -6.22
CA ALA A 59 -16.05 -13.66 -6.74
C ALA A 59 -15.71 -14.92 -7.53
N GLU A 60 -14.64 -14.90 -8.33
CA GLU A 60 -14.23 -16.03 -9.18
C GLU A 60 -13.66 -17.21 -8.38
N ILE A 61 -12.83 -16.96 -7.38
CA ILE A 61 -12.12 -18.03 -6.66
C ILE A 61 -12.67 -18.32 -5.25
N GLY A 62 -13.65 -17.54 -4.78
CA GLY A 62 -14.26 -17.73 -3.47
C GLY A 62 -13.26 -17.62 -2.32
N ILE A 63 -12.31 -16.68 -2.41
CA ILE A 63 -11.28 -16.48 -1.38
C ILE A 63 -11.84 -15.62 -0.24
N GLY A 64 -11.92 -16.19 0.96
CA GLY A 64 -12.23 -15.45 2.19
C GLY A 64 -10.96 -15.02 2.90
N TYR A 65 -10.94 -13.81 3.45
CA TYR A 65 -9.77 -13.24 4.18
C TYR A 65 -10.21 -12.26 5.27
N GLU A 66 -11.32 -12.60 5.95
CA GLU A 66 -11.97 -11.75 6.96
C GLU A 66 -12.38 -10.38 6.39
N GLU A 67 -12.74 -10.36 5.13
CA GLU A 67 -13.15 -9.17 4.42
C GLU A 67 -14.42 -8.56 5.04
N ARG A 68 -14.42 -7.25 5.14
CA ARG A 68 -15.55 -6.44 5.57
C ARG A 68 -15.78 -5.31 4.58
N SER A 69 -16.98 -5.23 4.05
CA SER A 69 -17.40 -4.24 3.06
C SER A 69 -18.39 -3.24 3.67
N SER A 70 -18.18 -2.87 4.94
CA SER A 70 -19.04 -1.93 5.68
C SER A 70 -18.57 -0.48 5.57
N GLY A 71 -17.54 -0.24 4.80
CA GLY A 71 -16.89 1.06 4.68
C GLY A 71 -15.85 1.32 5.76
N THR A 72 -15.23 2.49 5.68
CA THR A 72 -14.35 3.03 6.73
C THR A 72 -14.93 4.30 7.32
N LEU A 73 -14.62 4.57 8.59
CA LEU A 73 -15.08 5.73 9.32
C LEU A 73 -13.88 6.48 9.93
N GLN A 74 -13.56 7.63 9.38
CA GLN A 74 -12.57 8.54 9.95
C GLN A 74 -13.24 9.43 11.00
N LEU A 75 -12.65 9.50 12.19
CA LEU A 75 -13.22 10.24 13.33
C LEU A 75 -12.49 11.56 13.57
N PHE A 76 -13.24 12.61 13.82
CA PHE A 76 -12.72 13.93 14.18
C PHE A 76 -13.09 14.26 15.63
N ARG A 77 -12.07 14.52 16.45
CA ARG A 77 -12.28 14.86 17.87
C ARG A 77 -12.63 16.32 18.08
N THR A 78 -12.17 17.21 17.20
CA THR A 78 -12.38 18.65 17.33
C THR A 78 -12.96 19.23 16.04
N GLN A 79 -13.67 20.36 16.18
CA GLN A 79 -14.20 21.09 15.02
C GLN A 79 -13.08 21.50 14.06
N ALA A 80 -11.96 21.94 14.57
CA ALA A 80 -10.80 22.31 13.73
C ALA A 80 -10.29 21.15 12.87
N GLN A 81 -10.35 19.90 13.34
CA GLN A 81 -10.00 18.72 12.54
C GLN A 81 -11.05 18.45 11.45
N LEU A 82 -12.33 18.62 11.78
CA LEU A 82 -13.44 18.46 10.83
C LEU A 82 -13.36 19.53 9.73
N ASP A 83 -13.11 20.78 10.09
CA ASP A 83 -12.96 21.89 9.16
C ASP A 83 -11.74 21.66 8.22
N ALA A 84 -10.65 21.14 8.74
CA ALA A 84 -9.46 20.81 7.97
C ALA A 84 -9.70 19.69 6.94
N ALA A 85 -10.67 18.81 7.19
CA ALA A 85 -11.05 17.73 6.27
C ALA A 85 -11.74 18.24 4.98
N ALA A 86 -12.21 19.49 4.95
CA ALA A 86 -12.89 20.07 3.78
C ALA A 86 -12.03 19.97 2.49
N ARG A 87 -10.70 20.06 2.60
CA ARG A 87 -9.79 19.87 1.46
C ARG A 87 -9.83 18.43 0.93
N ASP A 88 -9.85 17.44 1.82
CA ASP A 88 -9.87 16.03 1.45
C ASP A 88 -11.26 15.67 0.88
N ILE A 89 -12.31 16.23 1.44
CA ILE A 89 -13.68 16.08 0.95
C ILE A 89 -13.82 16.63 -0.47
N ALA A 90 -13.27 17.82 -0.75
CA ALA A 90 -13.27 18.38 -2.10
C ALA A 90 -12.59 17.46 -3.13
N VAL A 91 -11.54 16.74 -2.72
CA VAL A 91 -10.88 15.72 -3.58
C VAL A 91 -11.80 14.53 -3.83
N LEU A 92 -12.53 14.06 -2.82
CA LEU A 92 -13.49 12.96 -2.97
C LEU A 92 -14.62 13.34 -3.93
N GLU A 93 -15.17 14.55 -3.79
CA GLU A 93 -16.19 15.11 -4.70
C GLU A 93 -15.68 15.18 -6.15
N GLU A 94 -14.50 15.77 -6.35
CA GLU A 94 -13.86 15.90 -7.66
C GLU A 94 -13.60 14.54 -8.33
N CYS A 95 -13.28 13.51 -7.53
CA CYS A 95 -13.02 12.15 -8.01
C CYS A 95 -14.30 11.28 -8.08
N GLY A 96 -15.47 11.80 -7.70
CA GLY A 96 -16.72 11.05 -7.70
C GLY A 96 -16.75 9.89 -6.69
N VAL A 97 -15.94 9.97 -5.63
CA VAL A 97 -15.91 8.95 -4.57
C VAL A 97 -17.07 9.20 -3.60
N PRO A 98 -17.97 8.23 -3.39
CA PRO A 98 -19.06 8.36 -2.43
C PRO A 98 -18.55 8.52 -1.01
N PHE A 99 -19.07 9.50 -0.29
CA PHE A 99 -18.78 9.70 1.12
C PHE A 99 -20.01 10.24 1.88
N GLU A 100 -19.97 10.13 3.19
CA GLU A 100 -20.98 10.67 4.12
C GLU A 100 -20.27 11.47 5.20
N LEU A 101 -20.64 12.73 5.35
CA LEU A 101 -20.17 13.56 6.46
C LEU A 101 -21.15 13.45 7.62
N LEU A 102 -20.68 12.93 8.75
CA LEU A 102 -21.50 12.63 9.92
C LEU A 102 -21.22 13.62 11.04
N SER A 103 -22.26 14.12 11.68
CA SER A 103 -22.17 14.84 12.96
C SER A 103 -21.73 13.89 14.09
N GLY A 104 -21.28 14.43 15.21
CA GLY A 104 -20.90 13.62 16.38
C GLY A 104 -22.01 12.70 16.89
N ALA A 105 -23.27 13.10 16.75
CA ALA A 105 -24.44 12.27 17.11
C ALA A 105 -24.67 11.13 16.10
N GLU A 106 -24.41 11.37 14.82
CA GLU A 106 -24.59 10.38 13.74
C GLU A 106 -23.48 9.33 13.72
N VAL A 107 -22.28 9.70 14.17
CA VAL A 107 -21.18 8.74 14.34
C VAL A 107 -21.57 7.57 15.23
N GLY A 108 -22.31 7.82 16.33
CA GLY A 108 -22.78 6.75 17.24
C GLY A 108 -23.83 5.82 16.60
N ARG A 109 -24.55 6.28 15.57
CA ARG A 109 -25.46 5.42 14.78
C ARG A 109 -24.71 4.58 13.75
N ALA A 110 -23.69 5.17 13.13
CA ALA A 110 -22.85 4.46 12.15
C ALA A 110 -21.94 3.41 12.81
N GLU A 111 -21.45 3.70 14.03
CA GLU A 111 -20.61 2.79 14.83
C GLU A 111 -21.13 2.70 16.26
N PRO A 112 -21.95 1.69 16.59
CA PRO A 112 -22.60 1.56 17.88
C PRO A 112 -21.63 1.49 19.09
N ALA A 113 -20.41 1.01 18.90
CA ALA A 113 -19.37 1.00 19.93
C ALA A 113 -19.03 2.41 20.43
N LEU A 114 -19.19 3.43 19.59
CA LEU A 114 -18.92 4.83 19.91
C LEU A 114 -20.13 5.54 20.55
N ALA A 115 -21.33 4.97 20.46
CA ALA A 115 -22.54 5.56 21.01
C ALA A 115 -22.50 5.77 22.54
N ARG A 116 -21.66 4.96 23.24
CA ARG A 116 -21.51 5.02 24.70
C ARG A 116 -20.74 6.26 25.20
N ARG A 117 -20.18 7.06 24.32
CA ARG A 117 -19.38 8.24 24.67
C ARG A 117 -19.77 9.47 23.82
N PRO A 118 -21.02 9.95 23.94
CA PRO A 118 -21.49 11.12 23.21
C PRO A 118 -20.65 12.36 23.61
N GLY A 119 -20.50 13.29 22.67
CA GLY A 119 -19.85 14.59 22.91
C GLY A 119 -18.32 14.62 22.85
N LYS A 120 -17.64 13.47 22.63
CA LYS A 120 -16.17 13.43 22.46
C LYS A 120 -15.70 13.54 21.02
N LEU A 121 -16.63 13.53 20.06
CA LEU A 121 -16.36 13.62 18.64
C LEU A 121 -17.11 14.80 18.05
N ALA A 122 -16.42 15.60 17.25
CA ALA A 122 -17.02 16.68 16.46
C ALA A 122 -17.80 16.11 15.26
N GLY A 123 -17.30 15.01 14.69
CA GLY A 123 -17.94 14.36 13.55
C GLY A 123 -17.13 13.20 13.00
N GLY A 124 -17.54 12.69 11.85
CA GLY A 124 -16.84 11.63 11.11
C GLY A 124 -17.03 11.76 9.61
N LEU A 125 -16.08 11.22 8.86
CA LEU A 125 -16.17 11.04 7.42
C LEU A 125 -16.24 9.55 7.14
N ARG A 126 -17.36 9.09 6.59
CA ARG A 126 -17.58 7.71 6.20
C ARG A 126 -17.34 7.53 4.70
N LEU A 127 -16.60 6.51 4.34
CA LEU A 127 -16.38 6.06 2.97
C LEU A 127 -17.06 4.69 2.80
N PRO A 128 -18.32 4.65 2.33
CA PRO A 128 -19.15 3.44 2.37
C PRO A 128 -18.64 2.31 1.48
N ASN A 129 -17.88 2.62 0.44
CA ASN A 129 -17.38 1.65 -0.53
C ASN A 129 -15.98 1.09 -0.19
N ASP A 130 -15.38 1.56 0.91
CA ASP A 130 -14.11 1.02 1.37
C ASP A 130 -14.30 -0.39 1.95
N GLU A 131 -13.26 -1.18 1.80
CA GLU A 131 -13.21 -2.55 2.30
C GLU A 131 -11.97 -2.74 3.17
N THR A 132 -12.07 -3.64 4.13
CA THR A 132 -10.94 -4.08 4.97
C THR A 132 -10.82 -5.58 4.92
N GLY A 133 -9.66 -6.12 5.30
CA GLY A 133 -9.44 -7.56 5.36
C GLY A 133 -8.04 -7.87 5.87
N ASP A 134 -7.79 -9.14 6.15
CA ASP A 134 -6.47 -9.62 6.57
C ASP A 134 -5.58 -9.87 5.35
N CYS A 135 -4.59 -8.99 5.14
CA CYS A 135 -3.65 -9.07 4.02
C CYS A 135 -2.78 -10.34 4.07
N GLN A 136 -2.41 -10.82 5.26
CA GLN A 136 -1.60 -12.02 5.42
C GLN A 136 -2.42 -13.24 5.03
N LEU A 137 -3.63 -13.35 5.54
CA LEU A 137 -4.55 -14.43 5.23
C LEU A 137 -4.89 -14.46 3.73
N PHE A 138 -5.17 -13.30 3.13
CA PHE A 138 -5.38 -13.18 1.69
C PHE A 138 -4.19 -13.73 0.90
N THR A 139 -2.99 -13.26 1.21
CA THR A 139 -1.76 -13.66 0.49
C THR A 139 -1.49 -15.16 0.64
N THR A 140 -1.68 -15.71 1.84
CA THR A 140 -1.51 -17.15 2.11
C THR A 140 -2.49 -17.99 1.31
N ARG A 141 -3.77 -17.66 1.37
CA ARG A 141 -4.83 -18.40 0.64
C ARG A 141 -4.69 -18.25 -0.87
N LEU A 142 -4.29 -17.07 -1.35
CA LEU A 142 -4.02 -16.87 -2.78
C LEU A 142 -2.84 -17.73 -3.25
N ALA A 143 -1.78 -17.84 -2.45
CA ALA A 143 -0.64 -18.71 -2.77
C ALA A 143 -1.05 -20.21 -2.79
N GLU A 144 -1.93 -20.63 -1.90
CA GLU A 144 -2.49 -22.00 -1.90
C GLU A 144 -3.29 -22.26 -3.19
N ARG A 145 -4.16 -21.33 -3.59
CA ARG A 145 -4.93 -21.43 -4.83
C ARG A 145 -4.02 -21.46 -6.06
N ALA A 146 -3.03 -20.59 -6.10
CA ALA A 146 -2.06 -20.55 -7.20
C ALA A 146 -1.26 -21.87 -7.29
N ARG A 147 -0.84 -22.43 -6.15
CA ARG A 147 -0.18 -23.75 -6.12
C ARG A 147 -1.07 -24.86 -6.66
N ALA A 148 -2.34 -24.87 -6.26
CA ALA A 148 -3.32 -25.82 -6.78
C ALA A 148 -3.57 -25.66 -8.30
N ALA A 149 -3.36 -24.47 -8.84
CA ALA A 149 -3.40 -24.17 -10.28
C ALA A 149 -2.07 -24.45 -11.00
N GLY A 150 -1.08 -25.06 -10.34
CA GLY A 150 0.20 -25.47 -10.94
C GLY A 150 1.34 -24.47 -10.81
N VAL A 151 1.17 -23.36 -10.07
CA VAL A 151 2.26 -22.42 -9.81
C VAL A 151 3.29 -23.03 -8.85
N THR A 152 4.55 -23.02 -9.23
CA THR A 152 5.66 -23.46 -8.37
C THR A 152 6.18 -22.30 -7.52
N PHE A 153 6.24 -22.50 -6.21
CA PHE A 153 6.80 -21.55 -5.27
C PHE A 153 8.13 -22.06 -4.71
N ARG A 154 9.11 -21.16 -4.66
CA ARG A 154 10.42 -21.41 -4.04
C ARG A 154 10.64 -20.39 -2.93
N PHE A 155 10.35 -20.76 -1.71
CA PHE A 155 10.54 -19.95 -0.51
C PHE A 155 11.94 -20.13 0.09
N GLY A 156 12.37 -19.15 0.89
CA GLY A 156 13.68 -19.20 1.56
C GLY A 156 14.86 -19.04 0.58
N VAL A 157 14.59 -18.57 -0.63
CA VAL A 157 15.61 -18.41 -1.67
C VAL A 157 16.03 -16.96 -1.76
N GLN A 158 17.34 -16.73 -1.81
CA GLN A 158 17.91 -15.41 -2.06
C GLN A 158 18.15 -15.20 -3.55
N VAL A 159 17.46 -14.23 -4.14
CA VAL A 159 17.76 -13.78 -5.49
C VAL A 159 19.02 -12.91 -5.46
N ARG A 160 20.03 -13.32 -6.24
CA ARG A 160 21.34 -12.65 -6.33
C ARG A 160 21.34 -11.57 -7.40
N GLU A 161 20.88 -11.93 -8.60
CA GLU A 161 21.07 -11.12 -9.78
C GLU A 161 20.03 -11.43 -10.86
N LEU A 162 19.70 -10.41 -11.65
CA LEU A 162 19.00 -10.56 -12.92
C LEU A 162 20.00 -10.57 -14.05
N LEU A 163 20.13 -11.71 -14.74
CA LEU A 163 21.04 -11.87 -15.87
C LEU A 163 20.50 -11.14 -17.10
N ARG A 164 21.37 -10.40 -17.77
CA ARG A 164 21.00 -9.60 -18.93
C ARG A 164 21.90 -9.90 -20.12
N ARG A 165 21.28 -10.05 -21.29
CA ARG A 165 21.99 -10.20 -22.57
C ARG A 165 21.24 -9.40 -23.64
N ASN A 166 21.94 -8.59 -24.40
CA ASN A 166 21.37 -7.78 -25.50
C ASN A 166 20.14 -6.94 -25.08
N GLY A 167 20.18 -6.35 -23.89
CA GLY A 167 19.08 -5.51 -23.40
C GLY A 167 17.89 -6.27 -22.79
N HIS A 168 17.87 -7.59 -22.83
CA HIS A 168 16.80 -8.44 -22.30
C HIS A 168 17.24 -9.20 -21.06
N VAL A 169 16.33 -9.42 -20.10
CA VAL A 169 16.56 -10.34 -18.97
C VAL A 169 16.48 -11.76 -19.53
N THR A 170 17.49 -12.56 -19.26
CA THR A 170 17.63 -13.94 -19.75
C THR A 170 17.60 -14.98 -18.65
N GLY A 171 17.67 -14.56 -17.39
CA GLY A 171 17.63 -15.47 -16.25
C GLY A 171 17.65 -14.72 -14.92
N VAL A 172 17.37 -15.48 -13.88
CA VAL A 172 17.46 -15.06 -12.48
C VAL A 172 18.46 -15.97 -11.79
N ARG A 173 19.52 -15.39 -11.26
CA ARG A 173 20.49 -16.12 -10.43
C ARG A 173 19.99 -16.14 -8.99
N ILE A 174 19.89 -17.32 -8.43
CA ILE A 174 19.50 -17.53 -7.03
C ILE A 174 20.64 -18.21 -6.27
N ALA A 175 20.72 -17.94 -4.97
CA ALA A 175 21.68 -18.63 -4.11
C ALA A 175 21.44 -20.14 -4.11
N GLY A 176 22.50 -20.90 -4.05
CA GLY A 176 22.43 -22.36 -3.84
C GLY A 176 21.73 -22.73 -2.52
N ALA A 177 21.30 -23.96 -2.40
CA ALA A 177 20.55 -24.43 -1.25
C ALA A 177 21.35 -24.40 0.08
N THR A 178 22.68 -24.43 -0.01
CA THR A 178 23.59 -24.26 1.14
C THR A 178 24.62 -23.18 0.84
N PRO A 179 25.31 -22.61 1.84
CA PRO A 179 26.33 -21.59 1.63
C PRO A 179 27.43 -21.97 0.65
N ASP A 180 27.79 -23.26 0.58
CA ASP A 180 28.84 -23.79 -0.29
C ASP A 180 28.31 -24.32 -1.62
N ALA A 181 27.00 -24.35 -1.83
CA ALA A 181 26.40 -24.78 -3.09
C ALA A 181 26.53 -23.70 -4.16
N ALA A 182 26.76 -24.15 -5.38
CA ALA A 182 26.78 -23.22 -6.53
C ALA A 182 25.44 -22.55 -6.71
N ASP A 183 25.47 -21.29 -7.14
CA ASP A 183 24.27 -20.55 -7.53
C ASP A 183 23.55 -21.26 -8.70
N GLU A 184 22.23 -21.20 -8.68
CA GLU A 184 21.36 -21.75 -9.72
C GLU A 184 20.84 -20.61 -10.61
N VAL A 185 20.67 -20.89 -11.91
CA VAL A 185 20.07 -19.94 -12.85
C VAL A 185 18.72 -20.47 -13.31
N LEU A 186 17.68 -19.68 -13.07
CA LEU A 186 16.32 -19.95 -13.53
C LEU A 186 16.05 -19.14 -14.80
N SER A 187 15.52 -19.81 -15.82
CA SER A 187 15.13 -19.17 -17.09
C SER A 187 13.63 -19.20 -17.27
N ALA A 188 13.08 -18.16 -17.89
CA ALA A 188 11.67 -18.03 -18.24
C ALA A 188 11.50 -17.13 -19.46
N ASP A 189 10.32 -17.15 -20.07
CA ASP A 189 10.00 -16.27 -21.21
C ASP A 189 9.75 -14.82 -20.76
N ARG A 190 9.27 -14.63 -19.53
CA ARG A 190 8.97 -13.33 -18.95
C ARG A 190 9.34 -13.29 -17.47
N TYR A 191 9.72 -12.10 -17.01
CA TYR A 191 10.13 -11.87 -15.63
C TYR A 191 9.33 -10.72 -15.04
N VAL A 192 8.83 -10.90 -13.82
CA VAL A 192 8.11 -9.87 -13.05
C VAL A 192 8.91 -9.58 -11.79
N LEU A 193 9.34 -8.34 -11.63
CA LEU A 193 10.02 -7.86 -10.43
C LEU A 193 8.99 -7.29 -9.43
N ALA A 194 8.71 -8.03 -8.36
CA ALA A 194 7.70 -7.68 -7.35
C ALA A 194 8.28 -7.70 -5.92
N PHE A 195 9.47 -7.12 -5.71
CA PHE A 195 10.23 -7.15 -4.45
C PHE A 195 9.87 -6.02 -3.47
N GLY A 196 8.80 -5.27 -3.71
CA GLY A 196 8.40 -4.15 -2.86
C GLY A 196 9.58 -3.17 -2.70
N SER A 197 9.97 -2.86 -1.46
CA SER A 197 11.06 -1.94 -1.16
C SER A 197 12.45 -2.39 -1.64
N TYR A 198 12.65 -3.68 -1.90
CA TYR A 198 13.91 -4.22 -2.45
C TYR A 198 13.99 -4.16 -3.98
N SER A 199 12.89 -3.83 -4.67
CA SER A 199 12.83 -3.73 -6.14
C SER A 199 13.85 -2.76 -6.70
N ARG A 200 14.14 -1.66 -5.98
CA ARG A 200 15.14 -0.67 -6.41
C ARG A 200 16.52 -1.26 -6.61
N GLN A 201 17.00 -2.07 -5.66
CA GLN A 201 18.35 -2.65 -5.74
C GLN A 201 18.49 -3.57 -6.96
N MET A 202 17.45 -4.38 -7.18
CA MET A 202 17.42 -5.32 -8.30
C MET A 202 17.27 -4.60 -9.64
N ALA A 203 16.42 -3.57 -9.72
CA ALA A 203 16.22 -2.75 -10.91
C ALA A 203 17.46 -1.95 -11.29
N ALA A 204 18.26 -1.51 -10.32
CA ALA A 204 19.49 -0.78 -10.56
C ALA A 204 20.52 -1.59 -11.38
N SER A 205 20.56 -2.91 -11.21
CA SER A 205 21.41 -3.80 -12.02
C SER A 205 21.02 -3.82 -13.50
N LEU A 206 19.75 -3.45 -13.80
CA LEU A 206 19.23 -3.31 -15.16
C LEU A 206 19.37 -1.88 -15.71
N GLY A 207 19.94 -0.94 -14.94
CA GLY A 207 20.02 0.48 -15.30
C GLY A 207 18.70 1.24 -15.06
N LEU A 208 17.74 0.66 -14.34
CA LEU A 208 16.47 1.28 -14.01
C LEU A 208 16.55 1.98 -12.65
N ASP A 209 16.13 3.23 -12.59
CA ASP A 209 16.06 4.01 -11.35
C ASP A 209 14.61 4.03 -10.83
N LEU A 210 14.35 3.29 -9.76
CA LEU A 210 13.07 3.26 -9.09
C LEU A 210 13.12 4.11 -7.82
N PRO A 211 12.31 5.18 -7.70
CA PRO A 211 12.31 6.05 -6.53
C PRO A 211 11.50 5.44 -5.36
N VAL A 212 11.71 4.17 -5.07
CA VAL A 212 11.08 3.45 -3.96
C VAL A 212 11.99 3.55 -2.74
N TYR A 213 11.53 4.28 -1.72
CA TYR A 213 12.23 4.40 -0.43
C TYR A 213 11.57 3.49 0.60
N PRO A 214 12.34 2.65 1.33
CA PRO A 214 11.78 1.74 2.33
C PRO A 214 11.26 2.53 3.54
N VAL A 215 10.02 2.23 3.93
CA VAL A 215 9.39 2.79 5.13
C VAL A 215 9.13 1.67 6.11
N LYS A 216 9.51 1.88 7.38
CA LYS A 216 9.26 0.94 8.46
C LYS A 216 7.98 1.33 9.20
N GLY A 217 6.99 0.45 9.18
CA GLY A 217 5.77 0.55 9.97
C GLY A 217 5.79 -0.39 11.17
N TYR A 218 4.97 -0.07 12.17
CA TYR A 218 4.73 -0.93 13.33
C TYR A 218 3.22 -1.11 13.47
N SER A 219 2.80 -2.33 13.69
CA SER A 219 1.42 -2.67 14.04
C SER A 219 1.39 -3.50 15.31
N LEU A 220 0.32 -3.37 16.07
CA LEU A 220 0.07 -4.15 17.28
C LEU A 220 -1.33 -4.74 17.16
N THR A 221 -1.43 -6.07 17.22
CA THR A 221 -2.71 -6.76 17.28
C THR A 221 -2.98 -7.15 18.72
N VAL A 222 -4.13 -6.74 19.24
CA VAL A 222 -4.56 -7.04 20.61
C VAL A 222 -5.87 -7.83 20.53
N PRO A 223 -5.93 -9.04 21.10
CA PRO A 223 -7.21 -9.76 21.21
C PRO A 223 -8.14 -8.98 22.14
N LEU A 224 -9.43 -8.88 21.78
CA LEU A 224 -10.49 -8.22 22.54
C LEU A 224 -11.35 -9.27 23.24
#